data_f2eafacdf95b93b1eff113435e92c4de
#
_entry.id   f2eafacdf95b93b1eff113435e92c4de
#
_cell.length_a   1.000
_cell.length_b   1.000
_cell.length_c   1.000
_cell.angle_alpha   90.00
_cell.angle_beta   90.00
_cell.angle_gamma   90.00
#
_symmetry.space_group_name_H-M   'P 1'
#
loop_
_entity.id
_entity.type
_entity.pdbx_description
1 polymer ?
#
loop_
_entity_poly.entity_id
_entity_poly.type
_entity_poly.pdbx_seq_one_letter_code
_entity_poly.pdbx_strand_id
1 'polypeptide(L)'
;MISTLEKEITFRFLKARKKDGFLNIISIFSFIGISLGVAVLIIVMSVMNGFRSELINKIVGFNAHITVKPYENQIIIDDLDKTKLNFISSDLILSNSGEAIIIQKDISKGILLRGYSKNDFAKLKIIKDKTFEGNKNNLTKNYISIGKELSFTLGLKIGDDLTVMSSSGVETIIGNLPKKKTFTVLSLFESGLADFDNNVAFINLDTLDEFFNLKNEDRNLEIYLKNPQNIENQKIIVQQIFPNEFVYSWSDTNSSLFSALKVERNVMFIILSLIIIVAAFNIISGLTILVKNKTRDIAILKSIGVLNKSIVKIFFLVGVIIGT
;
A
#
# COMPACT_ATOMS: atom_id res chain seq x y z
N MET A 1 22.61 -4.93 40.10
CA MET A 1 23.41 -6.11 39.75
C MET A 1 22.69 -7.34 40.26
N ILE A 2 22.59 -8.40 39.46
CA ILE A 2 22.01 -9.70 39.85
C ILE A 2 23.17 -10.54 40.39
N SER A 3 23.01 -11.09 41.63
CA SER A 3 24.07 -11.88 42.27
C SER A 3 24.09 -13.30 41.64
N THR A 4 25.26 -13.95 41.71
CA THR A 4 25.44 -15.34 41.22
C THR A 4 24.50 -16.30 41.95
N LEU A 5 24.25 -16.06 43.22
CA LEU A 5 23.32 -16.81 44.06
C LEU A 5 21.86 -16.67 43.55
N GLU A 6 21.44 -15.44 43.18
CA GLU A 6 20.09 -15.16 42.65
C GLU A 6 19.85 -15.91 41.32
N LYS A 7 20.86 -15.97 40.46
CA LYS A 7 20.78 -16.72 39.18
C LYS A 7 20.67 -18.23 39.43
N GLU A 8 21.50 -18.77 40.32
CA GLU A 8 21.50 -20.21 40.58
C GLU A 8 20.17 -20.69 41.21
N ILE A 9 19.61 -19.93 42.15
CA ILE A 9 18.34 -20.24 42.77
C ILE A 9 17.22 -20.14 41.71
N THR A 10 17.26 -19.14 40.82
CA THR A 10 16.31 -19.00 39.72
C THR A 10 16.28 -20.24 38.83
N PHE A 11 17.44 -20.72 38.38
CA PHE A 11 17.55 -21.94 37.59
C PHE A 11 17.07 -23.19 38.32
N ARG A 12 17.33 -23.29 39.61
CA ARG A 12 16.83 -24.40 40.44
C ARG A 12 15.31 -24.37 40.61
N PHE A 13 14.71 -23.18 40.69
CA PHE A 13 13.25 -23.05 40.80
C PHE A 13 12.51 -23.41 39.48
N LEU A 14 13.16 -23.17 38.35
CA LEU A 14 12.67 -23.60 37.02
C LEU A 14 12.83 -25.11 36.77
N LYS A 15 13.82 -25.75 37.43
CA LYS A 15 14.07 -27.18 37.27
C LYS A 15 13.01 -27.99 38.01
N ALA A 16 12.15 -28.67 37.28
CA ALA A 16 11.03 -29.43 37.80
C ALA A 16 11.45 -30.54 38.78
N ARG A 17 10.84 -30.61 39.97
CA ARG A 17 10.90 -31.78 40.85
C ARG A 17 9.77 -32.76 40.44
N LYS A 18 10.04 -34.08 40.48
CA LYS A 18 9.08 -35.17 40.13
C LYS A 18 7.72 -35.06 40.81
N LYS A 19 7.58 -34.32 41.92
CA LYS A 19 6.30 -34.13 42.66
C LYS A 19 5.43 -32.98 42.16
N ASP A 20 5.94 -32.09 41.29
CA ASP A 20 5.22 -30.89 40.84
C ASP A 20 4.64 -31.04 39.41
N GLY A 21 4.35 -32.31 38.98
CA GLY A 21 3.99 -32.66 37.62
C GLY A 21 2.80 -31.88 37.04
N PHE A 22 1.76 -31.62 37.80
CA PHE A 22 0.57 -30.88 37.33
C PHE A 22 0.86 -29.40 37.02
N LEU A 23 1.71 -28.76 37.83
CA LEU A 23 2.08 -27.36 37.64
C LEU A 23 3.01 -27.14 36.42
N ASN A 24 3.88 -28.13 36.20
CA ASN A 24 4.77 -28.13 35.06
C ASN A 24 3.95 -28.23 33.75
N ILE A 25 2.90 -28.99 33.74
CA ILE A 25 1.97 -29.12 32.61
C ILE A 25 1.29 -27.77 32.32
N ILE A 26 0.75 -27.08 33.33
CA ILE A 26 0.08 -25.78 33.16
C ILE A 26 1.05 -24.75 32.62
N SER A 27 2.31 -24.69 33.17
CA SER A 27 3.34 -23.76 32.71
C SER A 27 3.74 -24.01 31.25
N ILE A 28 3.88 -25.29 30.87
CA ILE A 28 4.20 -25.68 29.49
C ILE A 28 3.08 -25.27 28.52
N PHE A 29 1.80 -25.55 28.88
CA PHE A 29 0.67 -25.16 28.05
C PHE A 29 0.54 -23.64 27.90
N SER A 30 0.79 -22.89 29.00
CA SER A 30 0.80 -21.43 28.95
C SER A 30 1.93 -20.90 28.04
N PHE A 31 3.11 -21.45 28.16
CA PHE A 31 4.26 -21.10 27.32
C PHE A 31 3.97 -21.39 25.84
N ILE A 32 3.49 -22.60 25.52
CA ILE A 32 3.15 -22.97 24.13
C ILE A 32 2.05 -22.04 23.59
N GLY A 33 1.01 -21.78 24.39
CA GLY A 33 -0.11 -20.92 23.99
C GLY A 33 0.34 -19.49 23.67
N ILE A 34 1.19 -18.90 24.51
CA ILE A 34 1.75 -17.56 24.30
C ILE A 34 2.66 -17.54 23.08
N SER A 35 3.59 -18.51 22.98
CA SER A 35 4.52 -18.61 21.84
C SER A 35 3.79 -18.75 20.52
N LEU A 36 2.77 -19.62 20.48
CA LEU A 36 1.95 -19.82 19.27
C LEU A 36 1.18 -18.54 18.93
N GLY A 37 0.55 -17.89 19.91
CA GLY A 37 -0.19 -16.65 19.70
C GLY A 37 0.71 -15.53 19.14
N VAL A 38 1.90 -15.33 19.70
CA VAL A 38 2.87 -14.33 19.23
C VAL A 38 3.42 -14.70 17.85
N ALA A 39 3.74 -15.97 17.61
CA ALA A 39 4.23 -16.43 16.31
C ALA A 39 3.20 -16.20 15.20
N VAL A 40 1.94 -16.58 15.41
CA VAL A 40 0.84 -16.34 14.46
C VAL A 40 0.68 -14.84 14.19
N LEU A 41 0.71 -14.02 15.24
CA LEU A 41 0.61 -12.58 15.07
C LEU A 41 1.73 -11.99 14.22
N ILE A 42 3.00 -12.37 14.49
CA ILE A 42 4.15 -11.91 13.71
C ILE A 42 4.00 -12.31 12.24
N ILE A 43 3.57 -13.55 11.97
CA ILE A 43 3.34 -14.04 10.62
C ILE A 43 2.26 -13.19 9.92
N VAL A 44 1.11 -13.02 10.57
CA VAL A 44 0.00 -12.25 10.00
C VAL A 44 0.40 -10.79 9.73
N MET A 45 1.07 -10.13 10.69
CA MET A 45 1.55 -8.76 10.50
C MET A 45 2.59 -8.65 9.38
N SER A 46 3.49 -9.62 9.26
CA SER A 46 4.51 -9.62 8.20
C SER A 46 3.87 -9.78 6.82
N VAL A 47 2.93 -10.72 6.67
CA VAL A 47 2.19 -10.93 5.42
C VAL A 47 1.39 -9.67 5.06
N MET A 48 0.70 -9.08 6.03
CA MET A 48 -0.14 -7.89 5.83
C MET A 48 0.68 -6.66 5.45
N ASN A 49 1.82 -6.44 6.12
CA ASN A 49 2.74 -5.36 5.77
C ASN A 49 3.34 -5.56 4.37
N GLY A 50 3.67 -6.81 4.01
CA GLY A 50 4.15 -7.16 2.66
C GLY A 50 3.09 -6.87 1.60
N PHE A 51 1.86 -7.34 1.81
CA PHE A 51 0.73 -7.10 0.91
C PHE A 51 0.45 -5.60 0.73
N ARG A 52 0.41 -4.85 1.83
CA ARG A 52 0.20 -3.40 1.80
C ARG A 52 1.29 -2.69 1.01
N SER A 53 2.55 -3.03 1.26
CA SER A 53 3.69 -2.44 0.55
C SER A 53 3.61 -2.73 -0.95
N GLU A 54 3.31 -3.97 -1.34
CA GLU A 54 3.16 -4.36 -2.73
C GLU A 54 2.00 -3.65 -3.41
N LEU A 55 0.83 -3.57 -2.76
CA LEU A 55 -0.35 -2.88 -3.28
C LEU A 55 -0.08 -1.38 -3.50
N ILE A 56 0.55 -0.72 -2.51
CA ILE A 56 0.96 0.68 -2.64
C ILE A 56 1.95 0.85 -3.80
N ASN A 57 2.95 -0.01 -3.92
CA ASN A 57 3.95 0.06 -4.99
C ASN A 57 3.32 -0.11 -6.38
N LYS A 58 2.32 -0.96 -6.52
CA LYS A 58 1.58 -1.13 -7.80
C LYS A 58 0.77 0.12 -8.14
N ILE A 59 0.02 0.67 -7.18
CA ILE A 59 -0.76 1.90 -7.38
C ILE A 59 0.15 3.08 -7.74
N VAL A 60 1.23 3.28 -6.99
CA VAL A 60 2.24 4.32 -7.22
C VAL A 60 2.99 4.10 -8.53
N GLY A 61 3.19 2.84 -8.91
CA GLY A 61 3.83 2.49 -10.18
C GLY A 61 2.98 2.80 -11.41
N PHE A 62 1.66 2.83 -11.25
CA PHE A 62 0.71 3.08 -12.34
C PHE A 62 0.29 4.55 -12.44
N ASN A 63 0.08 5.22 -11.31
CA ASN A 63 -0.39 6.60 -11.26
C ASN A 63 0.75 7.59 -11.02
N ALA A 64 0.55 8.83 -11.47
CA ALA A 64 1.38 9.95 -11.03
C ALA A 64 1.34 10.08 -9.51
N HIS A 65 2.46 10.48 -8.92
CA HIS A 65 2.55 10.64 -7.47
C HIS A 65 1.76 11.87 -6.99
N ILE A 66 1.88 12.98 -7.71
CA ILE A 66 1.11 14.21 -7.51
C ILE A 66 0.60 14.66 -8.87
N THR A 67 -0.63 15.12 -8.91
CA THR A 67 -1.24 15.72 -10.10
C THR A 67 -1.67 17.14 -9.77
N VAL A 68 -1.27 18.07 -10.62
CA VAL A 68 -1.74 19.45 -10.62
C VAL A 68 -2.75 19.59 -11.74
N LYS A 69 -3.98 19.95 -11.40
CA LYS A 69 -5.06 20.18 -12.36
C LYS A 69 -5.32 21.68 -12.47
N PRO A 70 -5.30 22.26 -13.67
CA PRO A 70 -5.57 23.67 -13.86
C PRO A 70 -7.01 24.01 -13.43
N TYR A 71 -7.17 25.20 -12.83
CA TYR A 71 -8.50 25.70 -12.45
C TYR A 71 -9.11 26.57 -13.56
N GLU A 72 -8.41 27.61 -14.01
CA GLU A 72 -8.91 28.55 -15.03
C GLU A 72 -7.96 28.73 -16.22
N ASN A 73 -6.66 28.56 -16.02
CA ASN A 73 -5.66 28.85 -17.01
C ASN A 73 -4.64 27.70 -17.16
N GLN A 74 -3.94 27.69 -18.29
CA GLN A 74 -2.86 26.74 -18.50
C GLN A 74 -1.81 26.81 -17.39
N ILE A 75 -1.37 25.63 -16.93
CA ILE A 75 -0.26 25.54 -15.97
C ILE A 75 1.01 26.09 -16.62
N ILE A 76 1.50 27.19 -16.09
CA ILE A 76 2.75 27.82 -16.50
C ILE A 76 3.79 27.49 -15.44
N ILE A 77 4.90 26.91 -15.86
CA ILE A 77 6.03 26.57 -15.00
C ILE A 77 7.17 27.51 -15.37
N ASP A 78 7.51 28.44 -14.48
CA ASP A 78 8.69 29.28 -14.66
C ASP A 78 10.00 28.51 -14.42
N ASP A 79 11.14 29.10 -14.74
CA ASP A 79 12.43 28.41 -14.61
C ASP A 79 12.81 28.14 -13.16
N LEU A 80 12.37 28.99 -12.21
CA LEU A 80 12.63 28.83 -10.79
C LEU A 80 11.82 27.66 -10.22
N ASP A 81 10.55 27.59 -10.56
CA ASP A 81 9.65 26.52 -10.12
C ASP A 81 10.00 25.19 -10.78
N LYS A 82 10.40 25.23 -12.05
CA LYS A 82 10.96 24.05 -12.73
C LYS A 82 12.20 23.50 -12.02
N THR A 83 13.06 24.37 -11.52
CA THR A 83 14.25 23.96 -10.76
C THR A 83 13.84 23.30 -9.43
N LYS A 84 12.88 23.89 -8.69
CA LYS A 84 12.36 23.30 -7.45
C LYS A 84 11.69 21.95 -7.71
N LEU A 85 10.86 21.85 -8.75
CA LEU A 85 10.20 20.60 -9.13
C LEU A 85 11.20 19.52 -9.53
N ASN A 86 12.23 19.84 -10.32
CA ASN A 86 13.27 18.89 -10.72
C ASN A 86 14.11 18.37 -9.56
N PHE A 87 14.17 19.11 -8.45
CA PHE A 87 14.84 18.64 -7.24
C PHE A 87 14.07 17.45 -6.61
N ILE A 88 12.76 17.50 -6.58
CA ILE A 88 11.88 16.50 -5.94
C ILE A 88 11.37 15.44 -6.91
N SER A 89 11.26 15.75 -8.21
CA SER A 89 10.69 14.86 -9.24
C SER A 89 11.76 14.16 -10.08
N SER A 90 11.42 12.99 -10.59
CA SER A 90 12.15 12.28 -11.64
C SER A 90 11.66 12.69 -13.03
N ASP A 91 10.35 12.86 -13.17
CA ASP A 91 9.70 13.20 -14.43
C ASP A 91 8.52 14.16 -14.17
N LEU A 92 8.33 15.09 -15.11
CA LEU A 92 7.19 16.00 -15.22
C LEU A 92 6.51 15.70 -16.55
N ILE A 93 5.24 15.33 -16.53
CA ILE A 93 4.51 14.85 -17.71
C ILE A 93 3.19 15.60 -17.83
N LEU A 94 2.91 16.14 -19.01
CA LEU A 94 1.57 16.67 -19.31
C LEU A 94 0.67 15.53 -19.75
N SER A 95 -0.52 15.49 -19.18
CA SER A 95 -1.52 14.48 -19.48
C SER A 95 -2.93 15.06 -19.47
N ASN A 96 -3.85 14.29 -20.01
CA ASN A 96 -5.27 14.51 -19.82
C ASN A 96 -5.98 13.17 -19.74
N SER A 97 -7.23 13.16 -19.29
CA SER A 97 -8.03 11.95 -19.21
C SER A 97 -9.50 12.21 -19.42
N GLY A 98 -10.23 11.21 -19.86
CA GLY A 98 -11.67 11.28 -20.03
C GLY A 98 -12.31 9.90 -20.04
N GLU A 99 -13.56 9.83 -19.58
CA GLU A 99 -14.35 8.61 -19.61
C GLU A 99 -14.90 8.32 -20.99
N ALA A 100 -14.78 7.09 -21.43
CA ALA A 100 -15.22 6.64 -22.73
C ALA A 100 -15.82 5.23 -22.65
N ILE A 101 -16.53 4.84 -23.71
CA ILE A 101 -17.10 3.51 -23.85
C ILE A 101 -16.44 2.83 -25.04
N ILE A 102 -15.83 1.68 -24.82
CA ILE A 102 -15.44 0.78 -25.93
C ILE A 102 -16.67 0.02 -26.40
N ILE A 103 -16.81 -0.04 -27.72
CA ILE A 103 -17.83 -0.84 -28.39
C ILE A 103 -17.10 -1.85 -29.26
N GLN A 104 -17.24 -3.14 -28.91
CA GLN A 104 -16.61 -4.23 -29.64
C GLN A 104 -17.61 -5.38 -29.80
N LYS A 105 -18.09 -5.60 -31.03
CA LYS A 105 -19.16 -6.57 -31.32
C LYS A 105 -20.40 -6.29 -30.43
N ASP A 106 -20.75 -7.26 -29.58
CA ASP A 106 -21.90 -7.18 -28.67
C ASP A 106 -21.50 -6.71 -27.26
N ILE A 107 -20.23 -6.33 -27.04
CA ILE A 107 -19.71 -5.90 -25.74
C ILE A 107 -19.55 -4.38 -25.73
N SER A 108 -20.14 -3.73 -24.75
CA SER A 108 -19.93 -2.31 -24.44
C SER A 108 -19.33 -2.19 -23.05
N LYS A 109 -18.22 -1.46 -22.93
CA LYS A 109 -17.48 -1.34 -21.66
C LYS A 109 -16.98 0.07 -21.44
N GLY A 110 -17.27 0.62 -20.23
CA GLY A 110 -16.73 1.90 -19.78
C GLY A 110 -15.24 1.77 -19.45
N ILE A 111 -14.46 2.73 -19.91
CA ILE A 111 -13.01 2.84 -19.64
C ILE A 111 -12.61 4.28 -19.37
N LEU A 112 -11.49 4.44 -18.68
CA LEU A 112 -10.77 5.71 -18.57
C LEU A 112 -9.68 5.77 -19.66
N LEU A 113 -9.83 6.69 -20.59
CA LEU A 113 -8.76 7.02 -21.54
C LEU A 113 -7.79 8.00 -20.89
N ARG A 114 -6.49 7.71 -20.97
CA ARG A 114 -5.42 8.62 -20.55
C ARG A 114 -4.57 8.99 -21.76
N GLY A 115 -4.34 10.28 -21.93
CA GLY A 115 -3.58 10.84 -23.04
C GLY A 115 -2.17 11.23 -22.62
N TYR A 116 -1.19 10.78 -23.39
CA TYR A 116 0.23 11.14 -23.20
C TYR A 116 0.87 11.50 -24.53
N SER A 117 1.87 12.41 -24.50
CA SER A 117 2.71 12.58 -25.67
C SER A 117 3.48 11.29 -25.97
N LYS A 118 3.91 11.11 -27.23
CA LYS A 118 4.69 9.94 -27.64
C LYS A 118 5.94 9.73 -26.76
N ASN A 119 6.62 10.82 -26.42
CA ASN A 119 7.86 10.75 -25.64
C ASN A 119 7.58 10.46 -24.15
N ASP A 120 6.49 10.99 -23.61
CA ASP A 120 6.15 10.84 -22.21
C ASP A 120 5.52 9.47 -21.92
N PHE A 121 4.76 8.91 -22.86
CA PHE A 121 4.26 7.55 -22.77
C PHE A 121 5.39 6.53 -22.53
N ALA A 122 6.48 6.64 -23.25
CA ALA A 122 7.64 5.76 -23.09
C ALA A 122 8.37 5.92 -21.74
N LYS A 123 8.14 7.04 -21.00
CA LYS A 123 8.72 7.26 -19.67
C LYS A 123 7.94 6.57 -18.55
N LEU A 124 6.65 6.27 -18.77
CA LEU A 124 5.80 5.63 -17.76
C LEU A 124 6.41 4.31 -17.29
N LYS A 125 6.42 4.10 -15.96
CA LYS A 125 7.01 2.90 -15.34
C LYS A 125 6.39 1.62 -15.89
N ILE A 126 5.06 1.60 -16.03
CA ILE A 126 4.31 0.45 -16.56
C ILE A 126 4.72 0.09 -17.99
N ILE A 127 5.09 1.06 -18.80
CA ILE A 127 5.50 0.85 -20.20
C ILE A 127 6.96 0.34 -20.28
N LYS A 128 7.75 0.60 -19.24
CA LYS A 128 9.12 0.08 -19.10
C LYS A 128 9.16 -1.34 -18.54
N ASP A 129 8.06 -1.81 -17.99
CA ASP A 129 7.98 -3.15 -17.39
C ASP A 129 8.20 -4.25 -18.43
N LYS A 130 8.64 -5.42 -17.96
CA LYS A 130 8.89 -6.60 -18.80
C LYS A 130 7.60 -7.24 -19.34
N THR A 131 6.49 -7.01 -18.68
CA THR A 131 5.16 -7.50 -19.06
C THR A 131 4.52 -6.73 -20.22
N PHE A 132 5.12 -5.61 -20.63
CA PHE A 132 4.65 -4.81 -21.75
C PHE A 132 4.92 -5.51 -23.09
N GLU A 133 3.87 -5.65 -23.90
CA GLU A 133 3.94 -6.26 -25.24
C GLU A 133 3.61 -5.24 -26.32
N GLY A 134 4.36 -5.21 -27.41
CA GLY A 134 4.13 -4.31 -28.55
C GLY A 134 5.09 -3.13 -28.62
N ASN A 135 4.66 -2.06 -29.28
CA ASN A 135 5.53 -0.92 -29.60
C ASN A 135 5.37 0.22 -28.55
N LYS A 136 6.48 0.56 -27.87
CA LYS A 136 6.52 1.63 -26.85
C LYS A 136 6.60 3.05 -27.44
N ASN A 137 7.08 3.16 -28.67
CA ASN A 137 7.51 4.44 -29.25
C ASN A 137 6.62 4.97 -30.35
N ASN A 138 5.44 4.38 -30.56
CA ASN A 138 4.59 4.78 -31.69
C ASN A 138 3.14 5.10 -31.31
N LEU A 139 2.91 5.64 -30.10
CA LEU A 139 1.59 6.09 -29.69
C LEU A 139 1.20 7.36 -30.45
N THR A 140 0.72 7.17 -31.67
CA THR A 140 0.25 8.22 -32.57
C THR A 140 -1.27 8.27 -32.67
N LYS A 141 -1.82 9.18 -33.47
CA LYS A 141 -3.25 9.55 -33.50
C LYS A 141 -4.26 8.40 -33.64
N ASN A 142 -3.86 7.28 -34.25
CA ASN A 142 -4.79 6.17 -34.55
C ASN A 142 -4.52 4.93 -33.71
N TYR A 143 -3.61 5.00 -32.77
CA TYR A 143 -3.21 3.85 -31.94
C TYR A 143 -3.67 3.99 -30.50
N ILE A 144 -3.96 2.84 -29.89
CA ILE A 144 -4.34 2.71 -28.50
C ILE A 144 -3.52 1.60 -27.83
N SER A 145 -3.11 1.83 -26.59
CA SER A 145 -2.53 0.80 -25.71
C SER A 145 -3.58 0.40 -24.68
N ILE A 146 -3.85 -0.89 -24.54
CA ILE A 146 -4.89 -1.41 -23.63
C ILE A 146 -4.28 -2.37 -22.61
N GLY A 147 -4.94 -2.54 -21.47
CA GLY A 147 -4.52 -3.52 -20.48
C GLY A 147 -4.78 -4.96 -20.95
N LYS A 148 -3.99 -5.92 -20.48
CA LYS A 148 -4.12 -7.34 -20.83
C LYS A 148 -5.49 -7.91 -20.48
N GLU A 149 -6.04 -7.57 -19.31
CA GLU A 149 -7.37 -8.00 -18.89
C GLU A 149 -8.46 -7.47 -19.83
N LEU A 150 -8.32 -6.21 -20.27
CA LEU A 150 -9.24 -5.61 -21.24
C LEU A 150 -9.13 -6.30 -22.59
N SER A 151 -7.92 -6.56 -23.07
CA SER A 151 -7.65 -7.33 -24.29
C SER A 151 -8.33 -8.70 -24.24
N PHE A 152 -8.16 -9.42 -23.14
CA PHE A 152 -8.78 -10.73 -22.93
C PHE A 152 -10.31 -10.65 -22.91
N THR A 153 -10.87 -9.69 -22.16
CA THR A 153 -12.33 -9.49 -22.05
C THR A 153 -12.99 -9.19 -23.40
N LEU A 154 -12.31 -8.42 -24.25
CA LEU A 154 -12.83 -8.01 -25.56
C LEU A 154 -12.42 -8.95 -26.72
N GLY A 155 -11.55 -9.93 -26.43
CA GLY A 155 -10.99 -10.84 -27.43
C GLY A 155 -10.12 -10.13 -28.48
N LEU A 156 -9.41 -9.06 -28.07
CA LEU A 156 -8.57 -8.23 -28.94
C LEU A 156 -7.09 -8.62 -28.82
N LYS A 157 -6.37 -8.47 -29.93
CA LYS A 157 -4.90 -8.66 -30.02
C LYS A 157 -4.24 -7.40 -30.57
N ILE A 158 -2.94 -7.33 -30.48
CA ILE A 158 -2.15 -6.29 -31.14
C ILE A 158 -2.42 -6.34 -32.65
N GLY A 159 -2.77 -5.19 -33.23
CA GLY A 159 -3.14 -5.03 -34.63
C GLY A 159 -4.65 -5.06 -34.90
N ASP A 160 -5.47 -5.47 -33.94
CA ASP A 160 -6.92 -5.43 -34.09
C ASP A 160 -7.48 -4.01 -33.90
N ASP A 161 -8.60 -3.73 -34.54
CA ASP A 161 -9.28 -2.45 -34.42
C ASP A 161 -10.38 -2.51 -33.34
N LEU A 162 -10.54 -1.42 -32.62
CA LEU A 162 -11.60 -1.22 -31.65
C LEU A 162 -12.20 0.18 -31.79
N THR A 163 -13.50 0.30 -31.53
CA THR A 163 -14.19 1.58 -31.58
C THR A 163 -14.44 2.12 -30.19
N VAL A 164 -14.05 3.37 -29.99
CA VAL A 164 -14.27 4.11 -28.73
C VAL A 164 -15.28 5.21 -28.97
N MET A 165 -16.21 5.36 -28.04
CA MET A 165 -17.24 6.39 -28.02
C MET A 165 -17.02 7.31 -26.81
N SER A 166 -17.00 8.62 -27.00
CA SER A 166 -16.86 9.57 -25.90
C SER A 166 -18.17 9.70 -25.12
N SER A 167 -18.06 9.94 -23.80
CA SER A 167 -19.21 10.31 -22.96
C SER A 167 -19.70 11.73 -23.25
N SER A 168 -18.81 12.62 -23.68
CA SER A 168 -19.11 13.98 -24.12
C SER A 168 -19.29 14.01 -25.64
N GLY A 169 -20.37 14.58 -26.08
CA GLY A 169 -20.70 14.64 -27.51
C GLY A 169 -20.49 16.02 -28.12
N VAL A 170 -20.78 16.11 -29.41
CA VAL A 170 -20.94 17.38 -30.12
C VAL A 170 -22.38 17.85 -29.92
N GLU A 171 -22.56 19.06 -29.38
CA GLU A 171 -23.91 19.67 -29.33
C GLU A 171 -24.45 19.90 -30.75
N THR A 172 -25.60 19.32 -31.02
CA THR A 172 -26.30 19.48 -32.27
C THR A 172 -27.72 19.99 -32.01
N ILE A 173 -28.38 20.46 -33.06
CA ILE A 173 -29.78 20.94 -32.98
C ILE A 173 -30.74 19.84 -32.45
N ILE A 174 -30.37 18.58 -32.61
CA ILE A 174 -31.14 17.40 -32.17
C ILE A 174 -30.64 16.80 -30.82
N GLY A 175 -29.69 17.42 -30.17
CA GLY A 175 -29.08 16.95 -28.90
C GLY A 175 -27.60 16.62 -29.02
N ASN A 176 -27.06 16.05 -27.99
CA ASN A 176 -25.62 15.70 -27.87
C ASN A 176 -25.34 14.36 -28.59
N LEU A 177 -24.59 14.40 -29.69
CA LEU A 177 -24.16 13.20 -30.42
C LEU A 177 -22.77 12.79 -29.97
N PRO A 178 -22.59 11.58 -29.36
CA PRO A 178 -21.28 11.13 -28.91
C PRO A 178 -20.33 10.93 -30.10
N LYS A 179 -19.10 11.41 -29.94
CA LYS A 179 -18.03 11.16 -30.92
C LYS A 179 -17.63 9.69 -30.88
N LYS A 180 -17.41 9.12 -32.06
CA LYS A 180 -16.86 7.76 -32.22
C LYS A 180 -15.55 7.84 -32.97
N LYS A 181 -14.56 7.06 -32.53
CA LYS A 181 -13.28 6.92 -33.22
C LYS A 181 -12.79 5.49 -33.12
N THR A 182 -12.29 4.97 -34.23
CA THR A 182 -11.67 3.64 -34.29
C THR A 182 -10.17 3.79 -34.10
N PHE A 183 -9.60 2.94 -33.26
CA PHE A 183 -8.18 2.85 -32.96
C PHE A 183 -7.69 1.44 -33.23
N THR A 184 -6.41 1.32 -33.66
CA THR A 184 -5.73 0.03 -33.77
C THR A 184 -4.95 -0.25 -32.49
N VAL A 185 -5.05 -1.44 -31.93
CA VAL A 185 -4.32 -1.85 -30.72
C VAL A 185 -2.82 -1.91 -31.02
N LEU A 186 -2.06 -1.00 -30.42
CA LEU A 186 -0.61 -0.89 -30.60
C LEU A 186 0.16 -1.81 -29.69
N SER A 187 -0.32 -1.96 -28.45
CA SER A 187 0.39 -2.62 -27.38
C SER A 187 -0.53 -3.03 -26.23
N LEU A 188 -0.07 -3.99 -25.44
CA LEU A 188 -0.72 -4.47 -24.23
C LEU A 188 0.17 -4.18 -23.03
N PHE A 189 -0.41 -3.66 -21.94
CA PHE A 189 0.28 -3.47 -20.68
C PHE A 189 -0.35 -4.31 -19.56
N GLU A 190 0.42 -4.54 -18.50
CA GLU A 190 -0.03 -5.25 -17.31
C GLU A 190 0.49 -4.54 -16.06
N SER A 191 -0.42 -3.94 -15.27
CA SER A 191 -0.09 -3.24 -14.03
C SER A 191 -0.01 -4.19 -12.83
N GLY A 192 -0.58 -5.39 -12.99
CA GLY A 192 -0.81 -6.35 -11.91
C GLY A 192 -1.92 -5.94 -10.95
N LEU A 193 -2.76 -4.95 -11.34
CA LEU A 193 -4.01 -4.58 -10.71
C LEU A 193 -5.14 -4.74 -11.74
N ALA A 194 -5.97 -5.77 -11.56
CA ALA A 194 -7.02 -6.12 -12.52
C ALA A 194 -7.95 -4.94 -12.87
N ASP A 195 -8.22 -4.06 -11.91
CA ASP A 195 -9.05 -2.87 -12.14
C ASP A 195 -8.41 -1.91 -13.14
N PHE A 196 -7.11 -1.66 -13.08
CA PHE A 196 -6.43 -0.80 -14.04
C PHE A 196 -6.29 -1.49 -15.39
N ASP A 197 -5.89 -2.77 -15.38
CA ASP A 197 -5.68 -3.55 -16.61
C ASP A 197 -6.99 -3.78 -17.38
N ASN A 198 -8.14 -3.66 -16.71
CA ASN A 198 -9.44 -3.87 -17.29
C ASN A 198 -10.17 -2.57 -17.68
N ASN A 199 -9.83 -1.44 -17.04
CA ASN A 199 -10.62 -0.22 -17.16
C ASN A 199 -9.83 0.99 -17.66
N VAL A 200 -8.52 0.87 -17.95
CA VAL A 200 -7.71 1.98 -18.44
C VAL A 200 -7.13 1.67 -19.83
N ALA A 201 -7.06 2.69 -20.67
CA ALA A 201 -6.35 2.62 -21.94
C ALA A 201 -5.58 3.93 -22.21
N PHE A 202 -4.51 3.86 -22.98
CA PHE A 202 -3.65 4.99 -23.31
C PHE A 202 -3.76 5.33 -24.78
N ILE A 203 -3.91 6.64 -25.07
CA ILE A 203 -3.91 7.19 -26.43
C ILE A 203 -2.97 8.41 -26.50
N ASN A 204 -2.74 8.90 -27.71
CA ASN A 204 -2.00 10.15 -27.90
C ASN A 204 -2.72 11.34 -27.28
N LEU A 205 -2.02 12.23 -26.61
CA LEU A 205 -2.55 13.37 -25.85
C LEU A 205 -3.37 14.32 -26.75
N ASP A 206 -2.82 14.73 -27.87
CA ASP A 206 -3.53 15.63 -28.78
C ASP A 206 -4.80 14.98 -29.35
N THR A 207 -4.76 13.67 -29.55
CA THR A 207 -5.94 12.90 -29.99
C THR A 207 -7.01 12.83 -28.89
N LEU A 208 -6.60 12.70 -27.64
CA LEU A 208 -7.53 12.71 -26.50
C LEU A 208 -8.21 14.07 -26.37
N ASP A 209 -7.42 15.16 -26.45
CA ASP A 209 -7.94 16.52 -26.35
C ASP A 209 -8.95 16.80 -27.48
N GLU A 210 -8.62 16.43 -28.73
CA GLU A 210 -9.55 16.52 -29.86
C GLU A 210 -10.82 15.69 -29.68
N PHE A 211 -10.67 14.48 -29.10
CA PHE A 211 -11.79 13.55 -28.92
C PHE A 211 -12.80 14.03 -27.87
N PHE A 212 -12.31 14.67 -26.79
CA PHE A 212 -13.14 15.20 -25.72
C PHE A 212 -13.41 16.71 -25.81
N ASN A 213 -12.99 17.40 -26.88
CA ASN A 213 -13.07 18.85 -27.05
C ASN A 213 -12.35 19.62 -25.92
N LEU A 214 -11.24 19.10 -25.43
CA LEU A 214 -10.41 19.74 -24.43
C LEU A 214 -9.38 20.68 -25.11
N LYS A 215 -8.96 21.70 -24.38
CA LYS A 215 -7.91 22.60 -24.81
C LYS A 215 -6.57 22.22 -24.20
N ASN A 216 -5.47 22.75 -24.74
CA ASN A 216 -4.16 22.59 -24.13
C ASN A 216 -4.10 23.17 -22.70
N GLU A 217 -4.95 24.14 -22.40
CA GLU A 217 -5.11 24.78 -21.10
C GLU A 217 -5.67 23.83 -20.06
N ASP A 218 -6.42 22.79 -20.46
CA ASP A 218 -7.05 21.81 -19.59
C ASP A 218 -6.10 20.67 -19.17
N ARG A 219 -4.84 20.69 -19.67
CA ARG A 219 -3.88 19.61 -19.42
C ARG A 219 -3.38 19.63 -17.99
N ASN A 220 -3.39 18.47 -17.36
CA ASN A 220 -2.85 18.25 -16.04
C ASN A 220 -1.31 18.13 -16.11
N LEU A 221 -0.63 18.55 -15.03
CA LEU A 221 0.77 18.26 -14.81
C LEU A 221 0.88 17.07 -13.83
N GLU A 222 1.38 15.97 -14.34
CA GLU A 222 1.71 14.77 -13.55
C GLU A 222 3.16 14.85 -13.08
N ILE A 223 3.37 14.72 -11.78
CA ILE A 223 4.67 14.79 -11.11
C ILE A 223 5.03 13.42 -10.57
N TYR A 224 6.08 12.82 -11.09
CA TYR A 224 6.64 11.57 -10.63
C TYR A 224 7.81 11.88 -9.68
N LEU A 225 7.67 11.59 -8.40
CA LEU A 225 8.64 11.91 -7.37
C LEU A 225 9.79 10.91 -7.35
N LYS A 226 10.99 11.38 -7.01
CA LYS A 226 12.16 10.50 -6.77
C LYS A 226 11.96 9.62 -5.55
N ASN A 227 11.28 10.13 -4.51
CA ASN A 227 10.94 9.38 -3.30
C ASN A 227 9.45 9.55 -2.96
N PRO A 228 8.59 8.62 -3.35
CA PRO A 228 7.14 8.72 -3.15
C PRO A 228 6.68 8.42 -1.72
N GLN A 229 7.58 8.02 -0.81
CA GLN A 229 7.21 7.66 0.57
C GLN A 229 6.79 8.88 1.42
N ASN A 230 7.28 10.08 1.09
CA ASN A 230 6.99 11.34 1.81
C ASN A 230 6.01 12.23 1.04
N ILE A 231 4.94 11.63 0.50
CA ILE A 231 4.04 12.31 -0.44
C ILE A 231 3.38 13.56 0.15
N GLU A 232 2.97 13.55 1.41
CA GLU A 232 2.28 14.66 2.06
C GLU A 232 3.17 15.92 2.11
N ASN A 233 4.44 15.78 2.49
CA ASN A 233 5.38 16.91 2.51
C ASN A 233 5.66 17.42 1.11
N GLN A 234 5.80 16.54 0.13
CA GLN A 234 6.02 16.90 -1.26
C GLN A 234 4.81 17.62 -1.87
N LYS A 235 3.60 17.17 -1.52
CA LYS A 235 2.35 17.80 -1.93
C LYS A 235 2.26 19.24 -1.44
N ILE A 236 2.64 19.51 -0.18
CA ILE A 236 2.68 20.88 0.38
C ILE A 236 3.62 21.78 -0.43
N ILE A 237 4.81 21.27 -0.81
CA ILE A 237 5.75 22.02 -1.63
C ILE A 237 5.15 22.34 -3.01
N VAL A 238 4.53 21.34 -3.65
CA VAL A 238 3.88 21.55 -4.95
C VAL A 238 2.71 22.53 -4.83
N GLN A 239 1.95 22.48 -3.76
CA GLN A 239 0.83 23.40 -3.52
C GLN A 239 1.29 24.83 -3.27
N GLN A 240 2.49 25.05 -2.73
CA GLN A 240 3.10 26.37 -2.62
C GLN A 240 3.58 26.92 -3.97
N ILE A 241 3.96 26.05 -4.90
CA ILE A 241 4.33 26.42 -6.26
C ILE A 241 3.08 26.77 -7.10
N PHE A 242 2.00 26.00 -6.90
CA PHE A 242 0.74 26.14 -7.62
C PHE A 242 -0.42 26.51 -6.68
N PRO A 243 -0.45 27.73 -6.09
CA PRO A 243 -1.43 28.07 -5.06
C PRO A 243 -2.86 28.20 -5.59
N ASN A 244 -3.04 28.45 -6.88
CA ASN A 244 -4.33 28.66 -7.52
C ASN A 244 -4.85 27.39 -8.24
N GLU A 245 -4.08 26.31 -8.23
CA GLU A 245 -4.41 25.08 -8.94
C GLU A 245 -4.85 23.97 -7.98
N PHE A 246 -5.56 22.98 -8.49
CA PHE A 246 -5.93 21.80 -7.71
C PHE A 246 -4.75 20.83 -7.65
N VAL A 247 -4.15 20.68 -6.48
CA VAL A 247 -3.06 19.74 -6.23
C VAL A 247 -3.57 18.56 -5.42
N TYR A 248 -3.52 17.38 -6.01
CA TYR A 248 -3.88 16.14 -5.34
C TYR A 248 -2.84 15.05 -5.57
N SER A 249 -2.72 14.16 -4.61
CA SER A 249 -1.82 13.03 -4.65
C SER A 249 -2.57 11.73 -4.97
N TRP A 250 -1.83 10.68 -5.32
CA TRP A 250 -2.40 9.36 -5.48
C TRP A 250 -3.09 8.83 -4.20
N SER A 251 -2.66 9.28 -3.01
CA SER A 251 -3.32 8.94 -1.74
C SER A 251 -4.69 9.61 -1.59
N ASP A 252 -4.85 10.83 -2.09
CA ASP A 252 -6.15 11.53 -2.06
C ASP A 252 -7.14 10.83 -2.99
N THR A 253 -6.71 10.46 -4.19
CA THR A 253 -7.54 9.76 -5.17
C THR A 253 -7.97 8.37 -4.68
N ASN A 254 -7.14 7.73 -3.86
CA ASN A 254 -7.41 6.42 -3.27
C ASN A 254 -7.74 6.48 -1.77
N SER A 255 -8.36 7.57 -1.32
CA SER A 255 -8.62 7.85 0.10
C SER A 255 -9.41 6.75 0.82
N SER A 256 -10.36 6.10 0.15
CA SER A 256 -11.12 4.97 0.68
C SER A 256 -10.21 3.77 1.01
N LEU A 257 -9.29 3.44 0.10
CA LEU A 257 -8.29 2.39 0.33
C LEU A 257 -7.37 2.71 1.51
N PHE A 258 -6.87 3.97 1.57
CA PHE A 258 -6.03 4.41 2.68
C PHE A 258 -6.75 4.39 4.01
N SER A 259 -8.02 4.79 4.02
CA SER A 259 -8.86 4.72 5.21
C SER A 259 -9.04 3.27 5.67
N ALA A 260 -9.29 2.34 4.75
CA ALA A 260 -9.39 0.92 5.05
C ALA A 260 -8.08 0.36 5.64
N LEU A 261 -6.93 0.68 5.04
CA LEU A 261 -5.61 0.27 5.53
C LEU A 261 -5.27 0.87 6.90
N LYS A 262 -5.76 2.09 7.20
CA LYS A 262 -5.60 2.73 8.51
C LYS A 262 -6.46 2.03 9.58
N VAL A 263 -7.70 1.71 9.25
CA VAL A 263 -8.60 0.96 10.15
C VAL A 263 -8.01 -0.42 10.45
N GLU A 264 -7.57 -1.14 9.43
CA GLU A 264 -6.92 -2.44 9.57
C GLU A 264 -5.73 -2.38 10.53
N ARG A 265 -4.82 -1.40 10.36
CA ARG A 265 -3.67 -1.21 11.27
C ARG A 265 -4.10 -0.97 12.72
N ASN A 266 -5.15 -0.18 12.94
CA ASN A 266 -5.67 0.08 14.28
C ASN A 266 -6.28 -1.18 14.91
N VAL A 267 -7.03 -1.98 14.14
CA VAL A 267 -7.57 -3.27 14.59
C VAL A 267 -6.44 -4.23 14.95
N MET A 268 -5.40 -4.34 14.12
CA MET A 268 -4.23 -5.17 14.41
C MET A 268 -3.52 -4.74 15.70
N PHE A 269 -3.38 -3.42 15.94
CA PHE A 269 -2.83 -2.89 17.18
C PHE A 269 -3.67 -3.27 18.42
N ILE A 270 -5.00 -3.23 18.30
CA ILE A 270 -5.92 -3.64 19.39
C ILE A 270 -5.76 -5.15 19.66
N ILE A 271 -5.71 -5.97 18.63
CA ILE A 271 -5.52 -7.44 18.76
C ILE A 271 -4.17 -7.73 19.44
N LEU A 272 -3.09 -7.07 19.01
CA LEU A 272 -1.78 -7.20 19.64
C LEU A 272 -1.83 -6.84 21.13
N SER A 273 -2.46 -5.71 21.46
CA SER A 273 -2.61 -5.27 22.86
C SER A 273 -3.36 -6.30 23.69
N LEU A 274 -4.43 -6.89 23.14
CA LEU A 274 -5.21 -7.94 23.81
C LEU A 274 -4.37 -9.20 24.07
N ILE A 275 -3.59 -9.64 23.08
CA ILE A 275 -2.70 -10.81 23.23
C ILE A 275 -1.65 -10.54 24.31
N ILE A 276 -1.06 -9.35 24.36
CA ILE A 276 -0.09 -8.96 25.40
C ILE A 276 -0.75 -9.00 26.78
N ILE A 277 -1.98 -8.50 26.92
CA ILE A 277 -2.73 -8.54 28.19
C ILE A 277 -2.99 -10.00 28.63
N VAL A 278 -3.44 -10.85 27.72
CA VAL A 278 -3.68 -12.28 28.02
C VAL A 278 -2.37 -12.97 28.43
N ALA A 279 -1.28 -12.70 27.73
CA ALA A 279 0.05 -13.23 28.08
C ALA A 279 0.49 -12.77 29.48
N ALA A 280 0.28 -11.49 29.80
CA ALA A 280 0.59 -10.96 31.13
C ALA A 280 -0.20 -11.67 32.23
N PHE A 281 -1.51 -11.89 32.04
CA PHE A 281 -2.33 -12.63 33.01
C PHE A 281 -1.86 -14.08 33.19
N ASN A 282 -1.47 -14.75 32.10
CA ASN A 282 -0.94 -16.11 32.18
C ASN A 282 0.37 -16.16 32.97
N ILE A 283 1.28 -15.21 32.76
CA ILE A 283 2.55 -15.11 33.50
C ILE A 283 2.28 -14.83 34.98
N ILE A 284 1.39 -13.88 35.32
CA ILE A 284 1.03 -13.55 36.70
C ILE A 284 0.43 -14.78 37.41
N SER A 285 -0.49 -15.49 36.75
CA SER A 285 -1.11 -16.71 37.30
C SER A 285 -0.07 -17.80 37.55
N GLY A 286 0.80 -18.05 36.56
CA GLY A 286 1.89 -19.03 36.68
C GLY A 286 2.86 -18.70 37.81
N LEU A 287 3.29 -17.45 37.93
CA LEU A 287 4.15 -16.98 39.02
C LEU A 287 3.48 -17.09 40.38
N THR A 288 2.19 -16.73 40.49
CA THR A 288 1.45 -16.83 41.76
C THR A 288 1.39 -18.26 42.26
N ILE A 289 1.11 -19.20 41.36
CA ILE A 289 1.07 -20.64 41.68
C ILE A 289 2.48 -21.13 42.09
N LEU A 290 3.52 -20.72 41.35
CA LEU A 290 4.89 -21.08 41.65
C LEU A 290 5.33 -20.56 43.03
N VAL A 291 5.05 -19.29 43.35
CA VAL A 291 5.35 -18.70 44.68
C VAL A 291 4.64 -19.49 45.78
N LYS A 292 3.33 -19.82 45.60
CA LYS A 292 2.57 -20.57 46.56
C LYS A 292 3.18 -21.96 46.85
N ASN A 293 3.66 -22.65 45.85
CA ASN A 293 4.27 -23.97 45.99
C ASN A 293 5.68 -23.93 46.57
N LYS A 294 6.39 -22.83 46.38
CA LYS A 294 7.76 -22.59 46.90
C LYS A 294 7.75 -21.90 48.26
N THR A 295 6.58 -21.74 48.93
CA THR A 295 6.47 -21.05 50.21
C THR A 295 7.41 -21.64 51.26
N ARG A 296 7.58 -22.98 51.35
CA ARG A 296 8.47 -23.66 52.29
C ARG A 296 9.95 -23.38 51.95
N ASP A 297 10.32 -23.40 50.67
CA ASP A 297 11.70 -23.09 50.22
C ASP A 297 12.02 -21.62 50.51
N ILE A 298 11.05 -20.72 50.31
CA ILE A 298 11.15 -19.29 50.64
C ILE A 298 11.37 -19.09 52.16
N ALA A 299 10.61 -19.83 53.00
CA ALA A 299 10.80 -19.74 54.44
C ALA A 299 12.20 -20.18 54.89
N ILE A 300 12.75 -21.24 54.28
CA ILE A 300 14.13 -21.71 54.53
C ILE A 300 15.13 -20.65 54.10
N LEU A 301 14.97 -20.04 52.90
CA LEU A 301 15.87 -18.96 52.44
C LEU A 301 15.84 -17.75 53.39
N LYS A 302 14.69 -17.40 53.94
CA LYS A 302 14.53 -16.34 54.93
C LYS A 302 15.22 -16.68 56.26
N SER A 303 15.11 -17.92 56.71
CA SER A 303 15.74 -18.35 58.00
C SER A 303 17.26 -18.34 57.95
N ILE A 304 17.86 -18.52 56.77
CA ILE A 304 19.32 -18.41 56.55
C ILE A 304 19.78 -16.99 56.20
N GLY A 305 18.86 -15.98 56.27
CA GLY A 305 19.23 -14.56 56.17
C GLY A 305 19.11 -13.94 54.76
N VAL A 306 18.49 -14.62 53.80
CA VAL A 306 18.29 -14.03 52.46
C VAL A 306 17.27 -12.89 52.52
N LEU A 307 17.65 -11.71 52.03
CA LEU A 307 16.83 -10.51 52.05
C LEU A 307 15.57 -10.67 51.20
N ASN A 308 14.46 -10.08 51.63
CA ASN A 308 13.19 -10.06 50.86
C ASN A 308 13.39 -9.49 49.45
N LYS A 309 14.26 -8.47 49.27
CA LYS A 309 14.60 -7.89 47.98
C LYS A 309 15.22 -8.91 47.00
N SER A 310 16.07 -9.81 47.50
CA SER A 310 16.66 -10.88 46.68
C SER A 310 15.64 -11.93 46.30
N ILE A 311 14.71 -12.27 47.18
CA ILE A 311 13.61 -13.19 46.87
C ILE A 311 12.72 -12.62 45.75
N VAL A 312 12.32 -11.36 45.84
CA VAL A 312 11.56 -10.68 44.79
C VAL A 312 12.29 -10.68 43.44
N LYS A 313 13.61 -10.41 43.45
CA LYS A 313 14.45 -10.47 42.24
C LYS A 313 14.50 -11.87 41.62
N ILE A 314 14.59 -12.92 42.43
CA ILE A 314 14.58 -14.31 41.96
C ILE A 314 13.27 -14.59 41.20
N PHE A 315 12.12 -14.25 41.79
CA PHE A 315 10.81 -14.48 41.11
C PHE A 315 10.59 -13.57 39.91
N PHE A 316 11.13 -12.35 39.92
CA PHE A 316 11.14 -11.48 38.76
C PHE A 316 11.95 -12.10 37.61
N LEU A 317 13.14 -12.66 37.89
CA LEU A 317 13.96 -13.36 36.90
C LEU A 317 13.23 -14.61 36.34
N VAL A 318 12.60 -15.37 37.23
CA VAL A 318 11.75 -16.51 36.78
C VAL A 318 10.66 -16.04 35.82
N GLY A 319 9.98 -14.93 36.13
CA GLY A 319 8.96 -14.35 35.25
C GLY A 319 9.52 -13.91 33.89
N VAL A 320 10.70 -13.29 33.87
CA VAL A 320 11.38 -12.92 32.63
C VAL A 320 11.71 -14.15 31.80
N ILE A 321 12.24 -15.22 32.40
CA ILE A 321 12.62 -16.45 31.66
C ILE A 321 11.38 -17.19 31.12
N ILE A 322 10.23 -17.12 31.83
CA ILE A 322 8.98 -17.73 31.35
C ILE A 322 8.35 -16.90 30.20
N GLY A 323 8.57 -15.57 30.21
CA GLY A 323 7.97 -14.66 29.23
C GLY A 323 8.82 -14.41 27.96
N THR A 324 10.09 -14.88 27.93
CA THR A 324 10.98 -14.83 26.76
C THR A 324 11.04 -16.17 26.07
#